data_b9f39dcf3752a0630bd5ee799cce4638
#
_entry.id   b9f39dcf3752a0630bd5ee799cce4638
#
_cell.length_a   1.000
_cell.length_b   1.000
_cell.length_c   1.000
_cell.angle_alpha   90.00
_cell.angle_beta   90.00
_cell.angle_gamma   90.00
#
_symmetry.space_group_name_H-M   'P 1'
#
loop_
_entity.id
_entity.type
_entity.pdbx_description
1 polymer ?
#
loop_
_entity_poly.entity_id
_entity_poly.type
_entity_poly.pdbx_seq_one_letter_code
_entity_poly.pdbx_strand_id
1 'polypeptide(L)'
;ADTAFRIHFFGDEIEEIERFNPLDGTVIERFEQITIYPANMFVTSPDILQGAIHSIQEDLVKQTDYFKEIGKPLEAKRLEERTEFDLEMIRELGYCSGIENYSRYLDGRLPGTTPFWLLDFFPDDFLMIIDESHVSVPQVGAMYGGDRSRKVNLVDYGFRLPAAMDNRPLKFEEFEALQNQVLYVSATPADYELAKSEGVVVEQIIRPTGLLDPIIEVRPSQNQIDDLVEEIRLREERDERVLITT
;
A
#
# COMPACT_ATOMS: atom_id res chain seq x y z
N ALA A 1 -1.23 18.86 8.17
CA ALA A 1 -0.23 19.66 7.46
C ALA A 1 -0.13 21.01 8.14
N ASP A 2 1.08 21.46 8.45
CA ASP A 2 1.31 22.69 9.20
C ASP A 2 1.18 23.95 8.33
N THR A 3 1.05 23.78 7.02
CA THR A 3 0.89 24.87 6.04
C THR A 3 -0.03 24.45 4.89
N ALA A 4 -0.69 25.44 4.27
CA ALA A 4 -1.52 25.25 3.07
C ALA A 4 -1.19 26.32 2.03
N PHE A 5 -1.59 26.08 0.78
CA PHE A 5 -1.50 27.07 -0.29
C PHE A 5 -2.87 27.69 -0.55
N ARG A 6 -2.87 29.00 -0.79
CA ARG A 6 -4.04 29.76 -1.22
C ARG A 6 -3.73 30.40 -2.56
N ILE A 7 -4.61 30.24 -3.53
CA ILE A 7 -4.49 30.81 -4.86
C ILE A 7 -5.62 31.83 -5.02
N HIS A 8 -5.28 33.09 -5.22
CA HIS A 8 -6.22 34.16 -5.48
C HIS A 8 -6.41 34.33 -6.98
N PHE A 9 -7.67 34.38 -7.41
CA PHE A 9 -8.02 34.59 -8.81
C PHE A 9 -8.69 35.95 -8.98
N PHE A 10 -8.33 36.63 -10.07
CA PHE A 10 -9.07 37.77 -10.58
C PHE A 10 -9.65 37.37 -11.96
N GLY A 11 -10.94 37.00 -12.00
CA GLY A 11 -11.51 36.34 -13.16
C GLY A 11 -10.83 34.99 -13.43
N ASP A 12 -10.26 34.83 -14.62
CA ASP A 12 -9.53 33.61 -15.03
C ASP A 12 -8.00 33.71 -14.81
N GLU A 13 -7.52 34.82 -14.29
CA GLU A 13 -6.10 35.06 -14.03
C GLU A 13 -5.74 34.80 -12.57
N ILE A 14 -4.57 34.21 -12.33
CA ILE A 14 -4.02 34.05 -11.00
C ILE A 14 -3.36 35.38 -10.59
N GLU A 15 -3.88 36.02 -9.55
CA GLU A 15 -3.37 37.28 -9.03
C GLU A 15 -2.24 37.03 -8.03
N GLU A 16 -2.40 36.05 -7.16
CA GLU A 16 -1.44 35.79 -6.08
C GLU A 16 -1.48 34.32 -5.65
N ILE A 17 -0.31 33.78 -5.30
CA ILE A 17 -0.17 32.46 -4.69
C ILE A 17 0.58 32.62 -3.37
N GLU A 18 -0.04 32.20 -2.28
CA GLU A 18 0.55 32.31 -0.95
C GLU A 18 0.55 30.98 -0.19
N ARG A 19 1.59 30.76 0.60
CA ARG A 19 1.64 29.72 1.62
C ARG A 19 1.25 30.33 2.95
N PHE A 20 0.29 29.74 3.64
CA PHE A 20 -0.25 30.29 4.89
C PHE A 20 -0.41 29.22 5.96
N ASN A 21 -0.48 29.66 7.21
CA ASN A 21 -0.84 28.81 8.34
C ASN A 21 -2.37 28.62 8.37
N PRO A 22 -2.90 27.39 8.22
CA PRO A 22 -4.35 27.16 8.20
C PRO A 22 -5.05 27.43 9.53
N LEU A 23 -4.33 27.52 10.65
CA LEU A 23 -4.91 27.74 11.98
C LEU A 23 -5.28 29.22 12.22
N ASP A 24 -4.42 30.14 11.78
CA ASP A 24 -4.57 31.57 12.03
C ASP A 24 -4.67 32.44 10.76
N GLY A 25 -4.48 31.82 9.59
CA GLY A 25 -4.54 32.50 8.31
C GLY A 25 -3.30 33.34 7.97
N THR A 26 -2.26 33.31 8.81
CA THR A 26 -1.04 34.12 8.60
C THR A 26 -0.30 33.68 7.36
N VAL A 27 -0.02 34.62 6.45
CA VAL A 27 0.79 34.38 5.25
C VAL A 27 2.25 34.19 5.65
N ILE A 28 2.83 33.09 5.20
CA ILE A 28 4.21 32.69 5.47
C ILE A 28 5.12 33.17 4.33
N GLU A 29 4.68 32.92 3.08
CA GLU A 29 5.49 33.19 1.89
C GLU A 29 4.60 33.32 0.66
N ARG A 30 5.06 34.07 -0.36
CA ARG A 30 4.41 34.28 -1.65
C ARG A 30 5.22 33.66 -2.77
N PHE A 31 4.53 33.12 -3.77
CA PHE A 31 5.11 32.38 -4.88
C PHE A 31 4.60 32.94 -6.22
N GLU A 32 5.48 32.98 -7.22
CA GLU A 32 5.08 33.24 -8.61
C GLU A 32 4.52 31.99 -9.28
N GLN A 33 4.98 30.81 -8.85
CA GLN A 33 4.58 29.52 -9.40
C GLN A 33 4.64 28.43 -8.32
N ILE A 34 3.66 27.54 -8.32
CA ILE A 34 3.68 26.30 -7.53
C ILE A 34 3.34 25.11 -8.41
N THR A 35 3.83 23.93 -8.02
CA THR A 35 3.44 22.67 -8.62
C THR A 35 2.53 21.91 -7.67
N ILE A 36 1.31 21.61 -8.11
CA ILE A 36 0.37 20.80 -7.35
C ILE A 36 0.44 19.39 -7.93
N TYR A 37 0.93 18.46 -7.12
CA TYR A 37 1.02 17.07 -7.49
C TYR A 37 -0.31 16.35 -7.24
N PRO A 38 -0.67 15.35 -8.06
CA PRO A 38 -1.84 14.51 -7.80
C PRO A 38 -1.73 13.82 -6.44
N ALA A 39 -2.85 13.73 -5.72
CA ALA A 39 -2.93 12.98 -4.46
C ALA A 39 -3.00 11.45 -4.68
N ASN A 40 -3.22 11.03 -5.93
CA ASN A 40 -3.32 9.62 -6.31
C ASN A 40 -2.30 9.32 -7.41
N MET A 41 -1.54 8.23 -7.25
CA MET A 41 -0.51 7.80 -8.21
C MET A 41 -1.07 7.26 -9.54
N PHE A 42 -2.38 7.02 -9.62
CA PHE A 42 -3.05 6.51 -10.83
C PHE A 42 -3.69 7.62 -11.68
N VAL A 43 -3.38 8.89 -11.39
CA VAL A 43 -3.81 10.02 -12.23
C VAL A 43 -2.90 10.10 -13.45
N THR A 44 -3.51 10.15 -14.64
CA THR A 44 -2.80 10.23 -15.93
C THR A 44 -3.47 11.26 -16.86
N SER A 45 -2.83 11.55 -17.99
CA SER A 45 -3.41 12.47 -18.97
C SER A 45 -4.68 11.89 -19.63
N PRO A 46 -5.60 12.74 -20.09
CA PRO A 46 -6.83 12.28 -20.75
C PRO A 46 -6.58 11.34 -21.94
N ASP A 47 -5.55 11.58 -22.74
CA ASP A 47 -5.21 10.75 -23.90
C ASP A 47 -4.76 9.34 -23.48
N ILE A 48 -3.90 9.24 -22.45
CA ILE A 48 -3.47 7.95 -21.90
C ILE A 48 -4.67 7.23 -21.28
N LEU A 49 -5.54 7.95 -20.57
CA LEU A 49 -6.74 7.39 -19.96
C LEU A 49 -7.68 6.79 -21.03
N GLN A 50 -7.90 7.48 -22.14
CA GLN A 50 -8.72 6.95 -23.25
C GLN A 50 -8.11 5.69 -23.88
N GLY A 51 -6.79 5.66 -24.05
CA GLY A 51 -6.07 4.47 -24.52
C GLY A 51 -6.20 3.29 -23.55
N ALA A 52 -6.09 3.57 -22.24
CA ALA A 52 -6.27 2.56 -21.19
C ALA A 52 -7.69 1.99 -21.19
N ILE A 53 -8.72 2.84 -21.28
CA ILE A 53 -10.12 2.43 -21.37
C ILE A 53 -10.33 1.47 -22.55
N HIS A 54 -9.80 1.82 -23.72
CA HIS A 54 -9.91 0.98 -24.91
C HIS A 54 -9.26 -0.40 -24.70
N SER A 55 -8.04 -0.42 -24.17
CA SER A 55 -7.32 -1.67 -23.90
C SER A 55 -8.01 -2.55 -22.84
N ILE A 56 -8.60 -1.93 -21.81
CA ILE A 56 -9.42 -2.64 -20.81
C ILE A 56 -10.65 -3.29 -21.47
N GLN A 57 -11.33 -2.57 -22.37
CA GLN A 57 -12.50 -3.09 -23.09
C GLN A 57 -12.13 -4.27 -23.99
N GLU A 58 -11.01 -4.19 -24.71
CA GLU A 58 -10.53 -5.31 -25.53
C GLU A 58 -10.23 -6.55 -24.68
N ASP A 59 -9.55 -6.38 -23.56
CA ASP A 59 -9.22 -7.50 -22.68
C ASP A 59 -10.46 -8.05 -21.94
N LEU A 60 -11.47 -7.20 -21.68
CA LEU A 60 -12.78 -7.62 -21.17
C LEU A 60 -13.48 -8.57 -22.15
N VAL A 61 -13.56 -8.18 -23.42
CA VAL A 61 -14.18 -9.03 -24.47
C VAL A 61 -13.45 -10.37 -24.57
N LYS A 62 -12.12 -10.37 -24.66
CA LYS A 62 -11.33 -11.61 -24.73
C LYS A 62 -11.58 -12.52 -23.53
N GLN A 63 -11.61 -11.96 -22.30
CA GLN A 63 -11.77 -12.74 -21.10
C GLN A 63 -13.21 -13.24 -20.91
N THR A 64 -14.22 -12.46 -21.29
CA THR A 64 -15.62 -12.90 -21.23
C THR A 64 -15.91 -14.00 -22.24
N ASP A 65 -15.35 -13.90 -23.46
CA ASP A 65 -15.46 -14.94 -24.47
C ASP A 65 -14.77 -16.23 -24.00
N TYR A 66 -13.57 -16.15 -23.46
CA TYR A 66 -12.89 -17.29 -22.84
C TYR A 66 -13.74 -17.95 -21.78
N PHE A 67 -14.36 -17.20 -20.86
CA PHE A 67 -15.22 -17.80 -19.82
C PHE A 67 -16.46 -18.49 -20.41
N LYS A 68 -17.07 -17.92 -21.47
CA LYS A 68 -18.20 -18.55 -22.17
C LYS A 68 -17.79 -19.88 -22.82
N GLU A 69 -16.62 -19.91 -23.49
CA GLU A 69 -16.08 -21.10 -24.15
C GLU A 69 -15.81 -22.24 -23.17
N ILE A 70 -15.30 -21.93 -21.97
CA ILE A 70 -15.02 -22.96 -20.95
C ILE A 70 -16.22 -23.28 -20.05
N GLY A 71 -17.42 -22.80 -20.38
CA GLY A 71 -18.67 -23.10 -19.68
C GLY A 71 -18.84 -22.36 -18.35
N LYS A 72 -18.26 -21.17 -18.21
CA LYS A 72 -18.36 -20.30 -17.03
C LYS A 72 -19.15 -18.99 -17.30
N PRO A 73 -20.45 -19.06 -17.68
CA PRO A 73 -21.22 -17.89 -18.05
C PRO A 73 -21.49 -16.93 -16.89
N LEU A 74 -21.52 -17.42 -15.64
CA LEU A 74 -21.71 -16.57 -14.45
C LEU A 74 -20.48 -15.72 -14.17
N GLU A 75 -19.28 -16.28 -14.34
CA GLU A 75 -18.02 -15.57 -14.22
C GLU A 75 -17.88 -14.51 -15.32
N ALA A 76 -18.26 -14.85 -16.55
CA ALA A 76 -18.29 -13.91 -17.68
C ALA A 76 -19.18 -12.70 -17.37
N LYS A 77 -20.42 -12.95 -16.96
CA LYS A 77 -21.37 -11.89 -16.61
C LYS A 77 -20.88 -11.01 -15.47
N ARG A 78 -20.37 -11.62 -14.40
CA ARG A 78 -19.82 -10.90 -13.24
C ARG A 78 -18.65 -9.98 -13.63
N LEU A 79 -17.73 -10.49 -14.47
CA LEU A 79 -16.59 -9.73 -14.94
C LEU A 79 -17.04 -8.53 -15.80
N GLU A 80 -18.00 -8.77 -16.71
CA GLU A 80 -18.57 -7.74 -17.57
C GLU A 80 -19.21 -6.61 -16.75
N GLU A 81 -20.18 -6.95 -15.89
CA GLU A 81 -20.87 -5.98 -15.03
C GLU A 81 -19.90 -5.17 -14.16
N ARG A 82 -18.92 -5.84 -13.56
CA ARG A 82 -17.94 -5.16 -12.70
C ARG A 82 -17.02 -4.24 -13.49
N THR A 83 -16.50 -4.70 -14.62
CA THR A 83 -15.54 -3.93 -15.39
C THR A 83 -16.22 -2.76 -16.09
N GLU A 84 -17.45 -2.92 -16.61
CA GLU A 84 -18.23 -1.83 -17.19
C GLU A 84 -18.52 -0.72 -16.16
N PHE A 85 -18.91 -1.11 -14.95
CA PHE A 85 -19.10 -0.15 -13.85
C PHE A 85 -17.79 0.60 -13.52
N ASP A 86 -16.66 -0.11 -13.40
CA ASP A 86 -15.37 0.51 -13.15
C ASP A 86 -14.97 1.47 -14.28
N LEU A 87 -15.24 1.10 -15.55
CA LEU A 87 -14.99 1.97 -16.72
C LEU A 87 -15.86 3.22 -16.74
N GLU A 88 -17.12 3.11 -16.33
CA GLU A 88 -18.01 4.27 -16.18
C GLU A 88 -17.46 5.24 -15.13
N MET A 89 -17.06 4.73 -13.95
CA MET A 89 -16.46 5.53 -12.91
C MET A 89 -15.14 6.20 -13.37
N ILE A 90 -14.31 5.49 -14.11
CA ILE A 90 -13.06 6.05 -14.67
C ILE A 90 -13.36 7.16 -15.68
N ARG A 91 -14.39 7.04 -16.54
CA ARG A 91 -14.77 8.08 -17.51
C ARG A 91 -15.29 9.34 -16.82
N GLU A 92 -16.15 9.18 -15.83
CA GLU A 92 -16.84 10.30 -15.18
C GLU A 92 -15.97 10.99 -14.12
N LEU A 93 -15.21 10.22 -13.34
CA LEU A 93 -14.46 10.71 -12.19
C LEU A 93 -12.93 10.62 -12.36
N GLY A 94 -12.43 9.98 -13.40
CA GLY A 94 -11.00 9.68 -13.57
C GLY A 94 -10.48 8.62 -12.58
N TYR A 95 -11.38 7.94 -11.85
CA TYR A 95 -11.03 7.01 -10.77
C TYR A 95 -12.12 5.96 -10.57
N CYS A 96 -11.72 4.75 -10.11
CA CYS A 96 -12.66 3.74 -9.59
C CYS A 96 -12.08 3.06 -8.35
N SER A 97 -12.93 2.39 -7.58
CA SER A 97 -12.48 1.57 -6.46
C SER A 97 -11.71 0.35 -6.96
N GLY A 98 -10.46 0.19 -6.53
CA GLY A 98 -9.57 -0.86 -7.01
C GLY A 98 -8.88 -0.52 -8.34
N ILE A 99 -8.69 0.76 -8.65
CA ILE A 99 -8.02 1.25 -9.87
C ILE A 99 -6.62 0.63 -10.05
N GLU A 100 -5.96 0.23 -8.96
CA GLU A 100 -4.67 -0.46 -9.01
C GLU A 100 -4.70 -1.77 -9.82
N ASN A 101 -5.87 -2.40 -9.95
CA ASN A 101 -6.03 -3.61 -10.78
C ASN A 101 -5.95 -3.31 -12.28
N TYR A 102 -6.04 -2.04 -12.66
CA TYR A 102 -5.92 -1.53 -14.02
C TYR A 102 -4.58 -0.81 -14.25
N SER A 103 -3.65 -0.80 -13.27
CA SER A 103 -2.40 -0.03 -13.32
C SER A 103 -1.59 -0.27 -14.59
N ARG A 104 -1.53 -1.52 -15.07
CA ARG A 104 -0.82 -1.88 -16.31
C ARG A 104 -1.28 -1.08 -17.53
N TYR A 105 -2.57 -0.78 -17.64
CA TYR A 105 -3.10 -0.02 -18.74
C TYR A 105 -2.84 1.48 -18.58
N LEU A 106 -2.85 1.97 -17.35
CA LEU A 106 -2.66 3.39 -17.03
C LEU A 106 -1.21 3.85 -17.20
N ASP A 107 -0.25 2.97 -16.94
CA ASP A 107 1.18 3.24 -17.10
C ASP A 107 1.80 2.66 -18.38
N GLY A 108 0.99 2.01 -19.24
CA GLY A 108 1.41 1.49 -20.53
C GLY A 108 2.36 0.30 -20.48
N ARG A 109 2.44 -0.41 -19.35
CA ARG A 109 3.28 -1.60 -19.21
C ARG A 109 2.79 -2.78 -20.03
N LEU A 110 3.75 -3.60 -20.51
CA LEU A 110 3.42 -4.86 -21.18
C LEU A 110 2.88 -5.89 -20.17
N PRO A 111 2.00 -6.83 -20.62
CA PRO A 111 1.54 -7.94 -19.81
C PRO A 111 2.70 -8.72 -19.16
N GLY A 112 2.56 -9.05 -17.88
CA GLY A 112 3.56 -9.79 -17.11
C GLY A 112 4.74 -8.96 -16.59
N THR A 113 4.83 -7.68 -16.91
CA THR A 113 5.85 -6.79 -16.35
C THR A 113 5.48 -6.34 -14.95
N THR A 114 6.50 -6.05 -14.15
CA THR A 114 6.34 -5.60 -12.77
C THR A 114 5.90 -4.15 -12.67
N PRO A 115 5.11 -3.76 -11.65
CA PRO A 115 4.87 -2.35 -11.38
C PRO A 115 6.14 -1.69 -10.86
N PHE A 116 6.14 -0.36 -10.85
CA PHE A 116 7.13 0.39 -10.10
C PHE A 116 6.86 0.27 -8.60
N TRP A 117 7.92 0.07 -7.81
CA TRP A 117 7.87 0.00 -6.36
C TRP A 117 8.50 1.25 -5.76
N LEU A 118 8.27 1.48 -4.49
CA LEU A 118 8.86 2.62 -3.79
C LEU A 118 10.40 2.64 -3.92
N LEU A 119 11.04 1.47 -3.90
CA LEU A 119 12.49 1.34 -4.00
C LEU A 119 13.06 1.76 -5.36
N ASP A 120 12.27 1.71 -6.44
CA ASP A 120 12.71 2.18 -7.77
C ASP A 120 12.91 3.70 -7.84
N PHE A 121 12.40 4.45 -6.85
CA PHE A 121 12.52 5.91 -6.78
C PHE A 121 13.63 6.39 -5.86
N PHE A 122 14.34 5.49 -5.19
CA PHE A 122 15.52 5.86 -4.40
C PHE A 122 16.76 5.96 -5.28
N PRO A 123 17.75 6.78 -4.90
CA PRO A 123 19.07 6.76 -5.57
C PRO A 123 19.76 5.42 -5.37
N ASP A 124 20.64 5.03 -6.30
CA ASP A 124 21.32 3.73 -6.29
C ASP A 124 22.15 3.47 -5.02
N ASP A 125 22.59 4.52 -4.34
CA ASP A 125 23.45 4.48 -3.15
C ASP A 125 22.70 4.65 -1.81
N PHE A 126 21.38 4.34 -1.79
CA PHE A 126 20.59 4.49 -0.57
C PHE A 126 20.96 3.47 0.53
N LEU A 127 20.78 3.89 1.78
CA LEU A 127 20.84 3.02 2.95
C LEU A 127 19.45 2.57 3.35
N MET A 128 19.23 1.26 3.38
CA MET A 128 17.99 0.66 3.89
C MET A 128 18.14 0.27 5.36
N ILE A 129 17.26 0.75 6.21
CA ILE A 129 17.20 0.34 7.62
C ILE A 129 15.92 -0.48 7.79
N ILE A 130 16.07 -1.75 8.18
CA ILE A 130 14.94 -2.67 8.41
C ILE A 130 14.78 -2.87 9.90
N ASP A 131 13.76 -2.21 10.45
CA ASP A 131 13.40 -2.35 11.86
C ASP A 131 12.60 -3.63 12.10
N GLU A 132 12.81 -4.22 13.29
CA GLU A 132 12.27 -5.54 13.66
C GLU A 132 12.47 -6.57 12.53
N SER A 133 13.69 -6.63 12.03
CA SER A 133 14.04 -7.37 10.81
C SER A 133 13.69 -8.86 10.88
N HIS A 134 13.77 -9.47 12.06
CA HIS A 134 13.37 -10.86 12.30
C HIS A 134 11.88 -11.16 12.00
N VAL A 135 11.03 -10.11 11.98
CA VAL A 135 9.62 -10.19 11.57
C VAL A 135 9.40 -9.60 10.18
N SER A 136 10.01 -8.44 9.91
CA SER A 136 9.81 -7.69 8.66
C SER A 136 10.31 -8.47 7.43
N VAL A 137 11.47 -9.10 7.51
CA VAL A 137 12.04 -9.86 6.38
C VAL A 137 11.17 -11.07 5.99
N PRO A 138 10.73 -11.94 6.91
CA PRO A 138 9.79 -13.01 6.59
C PRO A 138 8.45 -12.50 6.03
N GLN A 139 7.94 -11.36 6.51
CA GLN A 139 6.72 -10.76 5.97
C GLN A 139 6.88 -10.35 4.50
N VAL A 140 7.99 -9.70 4.16
CA VAL A 140 8.32 -9.36 2.76
C VAL A 140 8.36 -10.63 1.90
N GLY A 141 9.00 -11.70 2.39
CA GLY A 141 9.04 -12.99 1.70
C GLY A 141 7.67 -13.62 1.45
N ALA A 142 6.72 -13.42 2.36
CA ALA A 142 5.37 -13.99 2.24
C ALA A 142 4.43 -13.16 1.35
N MET A 143 4.69 -11.87 1.13
CA MET A 143 3.77 -10.94 0.45
C MET A 143 3.37 -11.40 -0.95
N TYR A 144 4.33 -11.78 -1.78
CA TYR A 144 4.06 -12.19 -3.15
C TYR A 144 3.17 -13.42 -3.24
N GLY A 145 3.46 -14.45 -2.44
CA GLY A 145 2.69 -15.70 -2.43
C GLY A 145 1.23 -15.49 -2.01
N GLY A 146 1.03 -14.72 -0.96
CA GLY A 146 -0.30 -14.37 -0.44
C GLY A 146 -1.13 -13.55 -1.44
N ASP A 147 -0.54 -12.50 -2.02
CA ASP A 147 -1.21 -11.66 -3.02
C ASP A 147 -1.56 -12.47 -4.29
N ARG A 148 -0.61 -13.27 -4.80
CA ARG A 148 -0.84 -14.12 -5.96
C ARG A 148 -1.99 -15.11 -5.75
N SER A 149 -1.99 -15.82 -4.63
CA SER A 149 -3.06 -16.79 -4.31
C SER A 149 -4.43 -16.13 -4.29
N ARG A 150 -4.56 -14.98 -3.65
CA ARG A 150 -5.80 -14.20 -3.62
C ARG A 150 -6.23 -13.77 -5.03
N LYS A 151 -5.32 -13.22 -5.83
CA LYS A 151 -5.62 -12.68 -7.17
C LYS A 151 -5.97 -13.77 -8.17
N VAL A 152 -5.33 -14.93 -8.12
CA VAL A 152 -5.73 -16.09 -8.93
C VAL A 152 -7.21 -16.40 -8.74
N ASN A 153 -7.65 -16.49 -7.49
CA ASN A 153 -9.07 -16.73 -7.22
C ASN A 153 -9.96 -15.60 -7.77
N LEU A 154 -9.56 -14.33 -7.61
CA LEU A 154 -10.35 -13.22 -8.13
C LEU A 154 -10.50 -13.23 -9.66
N VAL A 155 -9.44 -13.64 -10.37
CA VAL A 155 -9.46 -13.77 -11.83
C VAL A 155 -10.28 -15.00 -12.24
N ASP A 156 -10.03 -16.18 -11.65
CA ASP A 156 -10.67 -17.45 -12.01
C ASP A 156 -12.19 -17.46 -11.79
N TYR A 157 -12.66 -16.64 -10.84
CA TYR A 157 -14.08 -16.46 -10.54
C TYR A 157 -14.71 -15.19 -11.14
N GLY A 158 -14.02 -14.50 -12.05
CA GLY A 158 -14.57 -13.38 -12.80
C GLY A 158 -14.76 -12.09 -11.97
N PHE A 159 -14.01 -11.89 -10.90
CA PHE A 159 -14.04 -10.65 -10.11
C PHE A 159 -13.05 -9.59 -10.61
N ARG A 160 -12.02 -10.01 -11.36
CA ARG A 160 -10.98 -9.12 -11.91
C ARG A 160 -10.50 -9.63 -13.26
N LEU A 161 -10.05 -8.70 -14.11
CA LEU A 161 -9.31 -9.03 -15.32
C LEU A 161 -7.95 -9.66 -14.99
N PRO A 162 -7.37 -10.48 -15.88
CA PRO A 162 -6.02 -11.04 -15.71
C PRO A 162 -4.94 -9.99 -15.45
N ALA A 163 -5.10 -8.77 -15.95
CA ALA A 163 -4.22 -7.63 -15.72
C ALA A 163 -4.00 -7.29 -14.22
N ALA A 164 -4.95 -7.63 -13.35
CA ALA A 164 -4.80 -7.44 -11.92
C ALA A 164 -3.61 -8.23 -11.34
N MET A 165 -3.18 -9.31 -11.99
CA MET A 165 -2.02 -10.11 -11.60
C MET A 165 -0.70 -9.34 -11.76
N ASP A 166 -0.66 -8.33 -12.66
CA ASP A 166 0.53 -7.56 -12.96
C ASP A 166 0.78 -6.44 -11.93
N ASN A 167 -0.22 -6.07 -11.13
CA ASN A 167 -0.04 -5.22 -9.95
C ASN A 167 0.27 -6.09 -8.74
N ARG A 168 1.52 -6.39 -8.50
CA ARG A 168 1.97 -7.35 -7.50
C ARG A 168 3.09 -6.81 -6.61
N PRO A 169 3.23 -7.28 -5.38
CA PRO A 169 4.41 -6.97 -4.58
C PRO A 169 5.67 -7.61 -5.19
N LEU A 170 6.83 -7.17 -4.71
CA LEU A 170 8.12 -7.78 -5.00
C LEU A 170 8.11 -9.27 -4.65
N LYS A 171 8.79 -10.07 -5.46
CA LYS A 171 9.29 -11.37 -4.99
C LYS A 171 10.49 -11.12 -4.08
N PHE A 172 10.79 -12.10 -3.23
CA PHE A 172 11.88 -11.94 -2.26
C PHE A 172 13.24 -11.71 -2.94
N GLU A 173 13.51 -12.42 -4.03
CA GLU A 173 14.74 -12.28 -4.81
C GLU A 173 14.85 -10.90 -5.50
N GLU A 174 13.71 -10.34 -5.91
CA GLU A 174 13.64 -8.97 -6.47
C GLU A 174 13.93 -7.94 -5.38
N PHE A 175 13.38 -8.14 -4.19
CA PHE A 175 13.65 -7.29 -3.02
C PHE A 175 15.13 -7.32 -2.63
N GLU A 176 15.77 -8.51 -2.62
CA GLU A 176 17.20 -8.64 -2.36
C GLU A 176 18.06 -7.95 -3.43
N ALA A 177 17.65 -8.05 -4.70
CA ALA A 177 18.40 -7.46 -5.82
C ALA A 177 18.37 -5.91 -5.83
N LEU A 178 17.35 -5.30 -5.23
CA LEU A 178 17.21 -3.84 -5.10
C LEU A 178 17.99 -3.26 -3.91
N GLN A 179 18.51 -4.11 -3.02
CA GLN A 179 19.26 -3.65 -1.86
C GLN A 179 20.69 -3.22 -2.27
N ASN A 180 21.13 -2.07 -1.71
CA ASN A 180 22.51 -1.65 -1.78
C ASN A 180 23.19 -1.85 -0.41
N GLN A 181 22.96 -0.93 0.53
CA GLN A 181 23.44 -1.05 1.91
C GLN A 181 22.25 -1.30 2.83
N VAL A 182 22.36 -2.29 3.71
CA VAL A 182 21.28 -2.65 4.62
C VAL A 182 21.77 -2.69 6.06
N LEU A 183 21.00 -2.08 6.96
CA LEU A 183 21.14 -2.17 8.39
C LEU A 183 19.91 -2.90 8.96
N TYR A 184 20.14 -4.07 9.51
CA TYR A 184 19.11 -4.82 10.22
C TYR A 184 19.06 -4.41 11.69
N VAL A 185 17.88 -4.04 12.19
CA VAL A 185 17.65 -3.68 13.60
C VAL A 185 16.68 -4.70 14.19
N SER A 186 17.08 -5.34 15.29
CA SER A 186 16.26 -6.35 15.95
C SER A 186 16.73 -6.60 17.38
N ALA A 187 15.79 -6.82 18.29
CA ALA A 187 16.11 -7.31 19.63
C ALA A 187 16.49 -8.81 19.65
N THR A 188 16.00 -9.56 18.65
CA THR A 188 16.18 -11.00 18.50
C THR A 188 16.46 -11.35 17.05
N PRO A 189 17.67 -11.02 16.51
CA PRO A 189 17.99 -11.27 15.11
C PRO A 189 17.87 -12.76 14.77
N ALA A 190 17.37 -13.05 13.55
CA ALA A 190 17.20 -14.40 13.04
C ALA A 190 18.38 -14.82 12.14
N ASP A 191 18.38 -16.08 11.72
CA ASP A 191 19.46 -16.67 10.91
C ASP A 191 19.72 -15.91 9.60
N TYR A 192 18.69 -15.32 9.01
CA TYR A 192 18.81 -14.55 7.77
C TYR A 192 19.72 -13.32 7.95
N GLU A 193 19.42 -12.47 8.95
CA GLU A 193 20.19 -11.26 9.20
C GLU A 193 21.61 -11.58 9.64
N LEU A 194 21.78 -12.59 10.46
CA LEU A 194 23.09 -13.04 10.92
C LEU A 194 23.94 -13.56 9.75
N ALA A 195 23.34 -14.29 8.81
CA ALA A 195 24.02 -14.75 7.61
C ALA A 195 24.40 -13.59 6.67
N LYS A 196 23.46 -12.64 6.45
CA LYS A 196 23.69 -11.48 5.57
C LYS A 196 24.71 -10.49 6.13
N SER A 197 24.80 -10.34 7.45
CA SER A 197 25.79 -9.49 8.13
C SER A 197 27.16 -10.17 8.31
N GLU A 198 27.33 -11.42 7.85
CA GLU A 198 28.57 -12.22 8.01
C GLU A 198 29.03 -12.28 9.49
N GLY A 199 28.10 -12.21 10.42
CA GLY A 199 28.36 -12.22 11.86
C GLY A 199 28.83 -10.88 12.44
N VAL A 200 28.81 -9.80 11.66
CA VAL A 200 29.07 -8.45 12.18
C VAL A 200 27.82 -7.97 12.92
N VAL A 201 27.87 -7.95 14.23
CA VAL A 201 26.78 -7.54 15.11
C VAL A 201 27.23 -6.44 16.05
N VAL A 202 26.44 -5.37 16.15
CA VAL A 202 26.62 -4.29 17.11
C VAL A 202 25.54 -4.41 18.17
N GLU A 203 25.92 -4.66 19.41
CA GLU A 203 24.99 -4.80 20.52
C GLU A 203 24.73 -3.46 21.21
N GLN A 204 23.45 -3.11 21.37
CA GLN A 204 23.01 -1.96 22.14
C GLN A 204 22.26 -2.43 23.38
N ILE A 205 22.98 -2.65 24.46
CA ILE A 205 22.48 -3.30 25.69
C ILE A 205 21.84 -2.28 26.65
N ILE A 206 22.21 -1.01 26.55
CA ILE A 206 21.78 0.02 27.49
C ILE A 206 20.38 0.51 27.14
N ARG A 207 19.45 0.38 28.10
CA ARG A 207 18.09 0.93 28.04
C ARG A 207 18.00 2.17 28.96
N PRO A 208 18.21 3.38 28.43
CA PRO A 208 18.36 4.59 29.26
C PRO A 208 17.05 5.15 29.81
N THR A 209 15.90 4.50 29.54
CA THR A 209 14.57 5.03 29.88
C THR A 209 14.26 5.06 31.37
N GLY A 210 14.96 4.28 32.19
CA GLY A 210 14.65 4.10 33.62
C GLY A 210 13.29 3.43 33.90
N LEU A 211 12.55 3.02 32.85
CA LEU A 211 11.29 2.31 33.00
C LEU A 211 11.55 0.82 33.14
N LEU A 212 10.92 0.23 34.15
CA LEU A 212 10.92 -1.22 34.32
C LEU A 212 9.99 -1.87 33.29
N ASP A 213 10.29 -3.12 32.95
CA ASP A 213 9.38 -3.94 32.18
C ASP A 213 8.07 -4.17 32.93
N PRO A 214 6.92 -4.26 32.22
CA PRO A 214 5.65 -4.50 32.86
C PRO A 214 5.63 -5.89 33.53
N ILE A 215 4.84 -6.02 34.59
CA ILE A 215 4.58 -7.31 35.21
C ILE A 215 3.74 -8.14 34.25
N ILE A 216 4.25 -9.33 33.91
CA ILE A 216 3.54 -10.27 33.04
C ILE A 216 2.82 -11.30 33.88
N GLU A 217 1.51 -11.45 33.67
CA GLU A 217 0.69 -12.48 34.31
C GLU A 217 0.18 -13.42 33.20
N VAL A 218 0.45 -14.71 33.34
CA VAL A 218 -0.04 -15.76 32.42
C VAL A 218 -1.25 -16.41 33.02
N ARG A 219 -2.39 -16.33 32.34
CA ARG A 219 -3.67 -16.90 32.82
C ARG A 219 -4.12 -18.06 31.90
N PRO A 220 -4.96 -18.99 32.40
CA PRO A 220 -5.53 -20.07 31.59
C PRO A 220 -6.37 -19.54 30.45
N SER A 221 -6.34 -20.22 29.30
CA SER A 221 -7.19 -19.87 28.15
C SER A 221 -8.67 -20.24 28.34
N GLN A 222 -9.00 -21.10 29.31
CA GLN A 222 -10.36 -21.45 29.64
C GLN A 222 -11.09 -20.26 30.24
N ASN A 223 -12.26 -19.91 29.69
CA ASN A 223 -13.07 -18.73 30.06
C ASN A 223 -12.31 -17.38 29.94
N GLN A 224 -11.32 -17.33 29.04
CA GLN A 224 -10.46 -16.13 28.87
C GLN A 224 -11.26 -14.86 28.53
N ILE A 225 -12.39 -14.99 27.84
CA ILE A 225 -13.21 -13.81 27.46
C ILE A 225 -13.91 -13.23 28.69
N ASP A 226 -14.45 -14.06 29.57
CA ASP A 226 -15.12 -13.60 30.78
C ASP A 226 -14.10 -12.95 31.73
N ASP A 227 -12.94 -13.56 31.89
CA ASP A 227 -11.82 -13.03 32.67
C ASP A 227 -11.33 -11.68 32.11
N LEU A 228 -11.18 -11.57 30.78
CA LEU A 228 -10.80 -10.34 30.10
C LEU A 228 -11.84 -9.22 30.31
N VAL A 229 -13.13 -9.53 30.19
CA VAL A 229 -14.20 -8.55 30.42
C VAL A 229 -14.18 -8.02 31.84
N GLU A 230 -13.93 -8.88 32.82
CA GLU A 230 -13.81 -8.46 34.20
C GLU A 230 -12.59 -7.56 34.44
N GLU A 231 -11.43 -7.90 33.87
CA GLU A 231 -10.24 -7.04 33.93
C GLU A 231 -10.46 -5.67 33.28
N ILE A 232 -11.18 -5.62 32.17
CA ILE A 232 -11.54 -4.35 31.51
C ILE A 232 -12.38 -3.48 32.46
N ARG A 233 -13.40 -4.04 33.12
CA ARG A 233 -14.24 -3.31 34.07
C ARG A 233 -13.45 -2.73 35.24
N LEU A 234 -12.55 -3.56 35.80
CA LEU A 234 -11.68 -3.13 36.91
C LEU A 234 -10.73 -1.99 36.51
N ARG A 235 -10.29 -1.97 35.26
CA ARG A 235 -9.45 -0.88 34.72
C ARG A 235 -10.27 0.37 34.44
N GLU A 236 -11.46 0.22 33.87
CA GLU A 236 -12.40 1.33 33.63
C GLU A 236 -12.75 2.06 34.93
N GLU A 237 -13.04 1.32 36.03
CA GLU A 237 -13.31 1.91 37.34
C GLU A 237 -12.16 2.76 37.91
N ARG A 238 -10.92 2.53 37.42
CA ARG A 238 -9.71 3.26 37.79
C ARG A 238 -9.31 4.34 36.79
N ASP A 239 -10.13 4.57 35.75
CA ASP A 239 -9.82 5.46 34.62
C ASP A 239 -8.51 5.06 33.89
N GLU A 240 -8.23 3.75 33.85
CA GLU A 240 -7.08 3.16 33.14
C GLU A 240 -7.49 2.70 31.74
N ARG A 241 -6.51 2.60 30.84
CA ARG A 241 -6.74 2.13 29.45
C ARG A 241 -6.33 0.67 29.30
N VAL A 242 -7.03 -0.07 28.45
CA VAL A 242 -6.73 -1.46 28.10
C VAL A 242 -6.46 -1.55 26.60
N LEU A 243 -5.36 -2.21 26.22
CA LEU A 243 -5.04 -2.57 24.85
C LEU A 243 -5.17 -4.09 24.71
N ILE A 244 -6.01 -4.52 23.76
CA ILE A 244 -6.24 -5.93 23.46
C ILE A 244 -5.67 -6.23 22.08
N THR A 245 -4.83 -7.26 21.98
CA THR A 245 -4.30 -7.78 20.73
C THR A 245 -4.74 -9.23 20.56
N THR A 246 -5.11 -9.62 19.34
CA THR A 246 -5.57 -10.98 18.99
C THR A 246 -4.68 -11.61 17.96
#